data_718d65635db33883270c90a3141ab181
#
_entry.id   718d65635db33883270c90a3141ab181
#
_cell.length_a   1.000
_cell.length_b   1.000
_cell.length_c   1.000
_cell.angle_alpha   90.00
_cell.angle_beta   90.00
_cell.angle_gamma   90.00
#
_symmetry.space_group_name_H-M   'P 1'
#
loop_
_entity.id
_entity.type
_entity.pdbx_description
1 polymer ?
#
loop_
_entity_poly.entity_id
_entity_poly.type
_entity_poly.pdbx_seq_one_letter_code
_entity_poly.pdbx_strand_id
1 'polypeptide(L)'
;MRVFGIIPARLQASRLPRKLLLAETGKPLLQYTWEQACRARSLSEVIVATDSPEIAAAVKKFGGRAEMTGEHPSGTDRVAEVVRRSRRDAQLVVNIQGDEPEIDPEHIDLLVKTLNDHPSVEMSTLATPITSRRELDDHSCNKVVCADDGRALYFSRATIPFVRDAVWDELLQTNSPWLLHLGLYAYRVDFLLEITKLPPSKLEKLEKLEQLRVLEMGARIQVAVVEQRSVGIDTPEDYARFVERMRRRVAA
;
A
#
# COMPACT_ATOMS: atom_id res chain seq x y z
N MET A 1 -19.23 11.85 -3.21
CA MET A 1 -18.31 11.31 -2.19
C MET A 1 -16.91 11.85 -2.50
N ARG A 2 -16.18 12.39 -1.50
CA ARG A 2 -14.79 12.85 -1.69
C ARG A 2 -13.82 11.78 -1.19
N VAL A 3 -12.94 11.35 -2.10
CA VAL A 3 -11.89 10.35 -1.83
C VAL A 3 -10.54 10.98 -2.10
N PHE A 4 -9.62 10.92 -1.15
CA PHE A 4 -8.28 11.45 -1.29
C PHE A 4 -7.25 10.32 -1.35
N GLY A 5 -6.36 10.36 -2.34
CA GLY A 5 -5.14 9.58 -2.35
C GLY A 5 -4.05 10.32 -1.58
N ILE A 6 -3.49 9.71 -0.56
CA ILE A 6 -2.38 10.30 0.19
C ILE A 6 -1.17 9.38 0.11
N ILE A 7 -0.06 9.94 -0.35
CA ILE A 7 1.23 9.26 -0.49
C ILE A 7 2.13 9.70 0.67
N PRO A 8 2.28 8.90 1.74
CA PRO A 8 3.25 9.21 2.77
C PRO A 8 4.67 9.06 2.22
N ALA A 9 5.47 10.10 2.36
CA ALA A 9 6.81 10.15 1.82
C ALA A 9 7.80 10.64 2.88
N ARG A 10 8.84 9.85 3.14
CA ARG A 10 9.95 10.21 4.03
C ARG A 10 11.28 10.17 3.28
N LEU A 11 12.19 11.07 3.64
CA LEU A 11 13.50 11.13 3.00
C LEU A 11 14.39 9.94 3.40
N GLN A 12 14.27 9.51 4.64
CA GLN A 12 15.06 8.43 5.22
C GLN A 12 14.52 7.06 4.81
N ALA A 13 15.35 6.24 4.19
CA ALA A 13 15.09 4.83 3.89
C ALA A 13 16.37 4.05 4.18
N SER A 14 16.28 2.98 4.98
CA SER A 14 17.45 2.26 5.50
C SER A 14 18.20 1.48 4.42
N ARG A 15 17.47 0.82 3.51
CA ARG A 15 18.05 -0.06 2.47
C ARG A 15 18.44 0.70 1.21
N LEU A 16 17.76 1.78 0.87
CA LEU A 16 18.02 2.61 -0.31
C LEU A 16 17.82 4.08 0.08
N PRO A 17 18.86 4.76 0.58
CA PRO A 17 18.77 6.14 1.03
C PRO A 17 18.19 7.07 -0.04
N ARG A 18 17.28 7.97 0.38
CA ARG A 18 16.66 8.98 -0.51
C ARG A 18 15.91 8.38 -1.71
N LYS A 19 15.46 7.12 -1.62
CA LYS A 19 14.90 6.35 -2.75
C LYS A 19 13.82 7.10 -3.54
N LEU A 20 12.94 7.84 -2.85
CA LEU A 20 11.84 8.57 -3.49
C LEU A 20 12.29 9.72 -4.40
N LEU A 21 13.52 10.20 -4.21
CA LEU A 21 14.12 11.29 -5.00
C LEU A 21 15.12 10.80 -6.05
N LEU A 22 15.40 9.50 -6.14
CA LEU A 22 16.25 8.93 -7.19
C LEU A 22 15.62 9.20 -8.57
N ALA A 23 16.42 9.73 -9.50
CA ALA A 23 15.93 10.29 -10.76
C ALA A 23 16.76 9.88 -12.00
N GLU A 24 17.38 8.69 -12.00
CA GLU A 24 18.18 8.20 -13.14
C GLU A 24 17.37 8.00 -14.43
N THR A 25 16.05 8.00 -14.32
CA THR A 25 15.10 7.93 -15.46
C THR A 25 14.67 9.29 -15.96
N GLY A 26 15.26 10.39 -15.43
CA GLY A 26 14.90 11.78 -15.77
C GLY A 26 13.86 12.41 -14.87
N LYS A 27 13.16 11.64 -14.01
CA LYS A 27 12.22 12.15 -12.99
C LYS A 27 12.30 11.33 -11.71
N PRO A 28 11.98 11.94 -10.54
CA PRO A 28 12.02 11.26 -9.25
C PRO A 28 11.12 10.01 -9.21
N LEU A 29 11.53 8.97 -8.47
CA LEU A 29 10.75 7.75 -8.29
C LEU A 29 9.32 8.07 -7.80
N LEU A 30 9.19 8.97 -6.81
CA LEU A 30 7.91 9.43 -6.27
C LEU A 30 6.99 10.03 -7.33
N GLN A 31 7.54 10.68 -8.37
CA GLN A 31 6.74 11.27 -9.43
C GLN A 31 5.99 10.21 -10.24
N TYR A 32 6.61 9.04 -10.48
CA TYR A 32 5.93 7.92 -11.15
C TYR A 32 4.73 7.44 -10.35
N THR A 33 4.89 7.20 -9.05
CA THR A 33 3.78 6.81 -8.17
C THR A 33 2.66 7.86 -8.16
N TRP A 34 3.03 9.14 -8.06
CA TRP A 34 2.06 10.23 -8.06
C TRP A 34 1.31 10.32 -9.40
N GLU A 35 2.00 10.21 -10.53
CA GLU A 35 1.38 10.22 -11.87
C GLU A 35 0.40 9.06 -12.04
N GLN A 36 0.75 7.86 -11.58
CA GLN A 36 -0.15 6.71 -11.64
C GLN A 36 -1.36 6.92 -10.72
N ALA A 37 -1.15 7.38 -9.49
CA ALA A 37 -2.25 7.69 -8.57
C ALA A 37 -3.22 8.74 -9.13
N CYS A 38 -2.71 9.77 -9.82
CA CYS A 38 -3.54 10.79 -10.48
C CYS A 38 -4.41 10.25 -11.63
N ARG A 39 -4.13 9.05 -12.14
CA ARG A 39 -4.94 8.39 -13.18
C ARG A 39 -6.11 7.60 -12.62
N ALA A 40 -6.13 7.33 -11.31
CA ALA A 40 -7.26 6.68 -10.66
C ALA A 40 -8.50 7.58 -10.71
N ARG A 41 -9.62 7.01 -11.16
CA ARG A 41 -10.88 7.76 -11.41
C ARG A 41 -11.65 8.06 -10.13
N SER A 42 -11.45 7.24 -9.11
CA SER A 42 -12.13 7.38 -7.82
C SER A 42 -11.56 8.49 -6.96
N LEU A 43 -10.34 8.94 -7.22
CA LEU A 43 -9.67 9.95 -6.41
C LEU A 43 -10.10 11.37 -6.82
N SER A 44 -10.46 12.17 -5.84
CA SER A 44 -10.73 13.60 -6.02
C SER A 44 -9.45 14.43 -6.09
N GLU A 45 -8.41 14.01 -5.39
CA GLU A 45 -7.09 14.66 -5.32
C GLU A 45 -6.04 13.68 -4.83
N VAL A 46 -4.79 13.86 -5.27
CA VAL A 46 -3.61 13.12 -4.77
C VAL A 46 -2.67 14.09 -4.07
N ILE A 47 -2.30 13.75 -2.83
CA ILE A 47 -1.47 14.57 -1.95
C ILE A 47 -0.26 13.77 -1.49
N VAL A 48 0.91 14.36 -1.54
CA VAL A 48 2.12 13.81 -0.92
C VAL A 48 2.27 14.38 0.49
N ALA A 49 2.25 13.51 1.49
CA ALA A 49 2.42 13.87 2.89
C ALA A 49 3.88 13.64 3.32
N THR A 50 4.59 14.67 3.75
CA THR A 50 6.02 14.57 4.03
C THR A 50 6.48 15.53 5.15
N ASP A 51 7.50 15.11 5.90
CA ASP A 51 8.26 15.95 6.84
C ASP A 51 9.52 16.57 6.21
N SER A 52 9.80 16.23 4.93
CA SER A 52 11.00 16.70 4.24
C SER A 52 10.70 17.89 3.32
N PRO A 53 11.30 19.08 3.56
CA PRO A 53 11.21 20.21 2.65
C PRO A 53 11.73 19.89 1.24
N GLU A 54 12.70 18.97 1.13
CA GLU A 54 13.28 18.55 -0.12
C GLU A 54 12.29 17.74 -0.97
N ILE A 55 11.57 16.78 -0.34
CA ILE A 55 10.49 16.04 -1.01
C ILE A 55 9.39 17.02 -1.43
N ALA A 56 8.97 17.93 -0.54
CA ALA A 56 7.94 18.91 -0.85
C ALA A 56 8.34 19.80 -2.04
N ALA A 57 9.60 20.22 -2.11
CA ALA A 57 10.13 21.00 -3.23
C ALA A 57 10.14 20.19 -4.54
N ALA A 58 10.52 18.90 -4.49
CA ALA A 58 10.47 18.02 -5.66
C ALA A 58 9.03 17.82 -6.15
N VAL A 59 8.07 17.57 -5.23
CA VAL A 59 6.63 17.44 -5.55
C VAL A 59 6.10 18.69 -6.24
N LYS A 60 6.44 19.87 -5.73
CA LYS A 60 6.04 21.15 -6.34
C LYS A 60 6.61 21.32 -7.76
N LYS A 61 7.86 20.87 -8.02
CA LYS A 61 8.49 20.96 -9.36
C LYS A 61 7.74 20.17 -10.41
N PHE A 62 7.17 19.01 -10.08
CA PHE A 62 6.39 18.24 -11.05
C PHE A 62 4.88 18.53 -11.00
N GLY A 63 4.46 19.61 -10.30
CA GLY A 63 3.06 20.08 -10.27
C GLY A 63 2.18 19.36 -9.25
N GLY A 64 2.74 18.49 -8.41
CA GLY A 64 2.00 17.80 -7.36
C GLY A 64 1.74 18.70 -6.15
N ARG A 65 0.76 18.30 -5.33
CA ARG A 65 0.48 18.91 -4.04
C ARG A 65 1.21 18.18 -2.93
N ALA A 66 2.02 18.91 -2.16
CA ALA A 66 2.64 18.41 -0.95
C ALA A 66 2.05 19.09 0.28
N GLU A 67 1.83 18.32 1.35
CA GLU A 67 1.49 18.82 2.68
C GLU A 67 2.58 18.42 3.67
N MET A 68 3.13 19.45 4.34
CA MET A 68 4.13 19.22 5.38
C MET A 68 3.48 18.63 6.63
N THR A 69 4.09 17.59 7.18
CA THR A 69 3.67 16.91 8.41
C THR A 69 4.78 16.91 9.44
N GLY A 70 4.45 16.54 10.67
CA GLY A 70 5.45 16.16 11.66
C GLY A 70 6.14 14.83 11.32
N GLU A 71 7.08 14.43 12.19
CA GLU A 71 7.61 13.07 12.19
C GLU A 71 6.56 12.09 12.71
N HIS A 72 6.45 10.94 12.06
CA HIS A 72 5.50 9.90 12.43
C HIS A 72 6.15 8.52 12.44
N PRO A 73 5.71 7.63 13.34
CA PRO A 73 6.21 6.26 13.40
C PRO A 73 5.82 5.44 12.18
N SER A 74 4.66 5.77 11.55
CA SER A 74 4.16 5.04 10.38
C SER A 74 3.63 5.96 9.28
N GLY A 75 3.46 5.38 8.08
CA GLY A 75 2.79 6.05 6.96
C GLY A 75 1.33 6.34 7.27
N THR A 76 0.65 5.44 7.96
CA THR A 76 -0.76 5.57 8.35
C THR A 76 -1.00 6.76 9.29
N ASP A 77 -0.11 6.97 10.28
CA ASP A 77 -0.18 8.12 11.17
C ASP A 77 0.03 9.44 10.42
N ARG A 78 0.94 9.46 9.44
CA ARG A 78 1.20 10.62 8.57
C ARG A 78 -0.02 10.96 7.73
N VAL A 79 -0.66 9.96 7.14
CA VAL A 79 -1.93 10.12 6.40
C VAL A 79 -3.02 10.71 7.30
N ALA A 80 -3.16 10.19 8.51
CA ALA A 80 -4.14 10.67 9.48
C ALA A 80 -3.93 12.13 9.90
N GLU A 81 -2.67 12.61 10.01
CA GLU A 81 -2.40 14.02 10.26
C GLU A 81 -2.94 14.91 9.15
N VAL A 82 -2.67 14.58 7.88
CA VAL A 82 -3.16 15.36 6.73
C VAL A 82 -4.68 15.41 6.73
N VAL A 83 -5.34 14.26 6.93
CA VAL A 83 -6.82 14.19 6.97
C VAL A 83 -7.37 15.08 8.08
N ARG A 84 -6.85 14.96 9.29
CA ARG A 84 -7.31 15.71 10.47
C ARG A 84 -7.18 17.21 10.27
N ARG A 85 -6.11 17.66 9.63
CA ARG A 85 -5.76 19.06 9.49
C ARG A 85 -6.46 19.73 8.31
N SER A 86 -6.51 19.06 7.16
CA SER A 86 -6.84 19.72 5.90
C SER A 86 -7.88 19.01 5.02
N ARG A 87 -8.38 17.82 5.44
CA ARG A 87 -9.32 17.02 4.65
C ARG A 87 -10.52 16.52 5.47
N ARG A 88 -11.10 17.40 6.27
CA ARG A 88 -12.25 17.06 7.11
C ARG A 88 -13.52 16.71 6.32
N ASP A 89 -13.56 17.02 5.05
CA ASP A 89 -14.63 16.70 4.11
C ASP A 89 -14.42 15.37 3.37
N ALA A 90 -13.28 14.69 3.60
CA ALA A 90 -13.01 13.38 3.07
C ALA A 90 -13.93 12.33 3.69
N GLN A 91 -14.45 11.43 2.88
CA GLN A 91 -15.22 10.27 3.34
C GLN A 91 -14.36 9.00 3.32
N LEU A 92 -13.53 8.87 2.30
CA LEU A 92 -12.54 7.80 2.18
C LEU A 92 -11.16 8.38 1.91
N VAL A 93 -10.16 7.65 2.35
CA VAL A 93 -8.74 7.94 2.09
C VAL A 93 -8.05 6.68 1.63
N VAL A 94 -7.28 6.80 0.56
CA VAL A 94 -6.39 5.74 0.08
C VAL A 94 -4.96 6.08 0.49
N ASN A 95 -4.33 5.19 1.26
CA ASN A 95 -2.91 5.26 1.64
C ASN A 95 -2.10 4.55 0.55
N ILE A 96 -1.36 5.32 -0.26
CA ILE A 96 -0.63 4.85 -1.44
C ILE A 96 0.87 4.83 -1.12
N GLN A 97 1.52 3.69 -1.31
CA GLN A 97 2.95 3.56 -1.04
C GLN A 97 3.79 4.35 -2.06
N GLY A 98 4.59 5.30 -1.57
CA GLY A 98 5.38 6.20 -2.43
C GLY A 98 6.49 5.52 -3.25
N ASP A 99 6.82 4.29 -2.91
CA ASP A 99 7.85 3.46 -3.53
C ASP A 99 7.31 2.40 -4.51
N GLU A 100 6.05 2.51 -4.90
CA GLU A 100 5.41 1.69 -5.94
C GLU A 100 5.19 2.49 -7.24
N PRO A 101 6.24 2.75 -8.04
CA PRO A 101 6.17 3.63 -9.22
C PRO A 101 5.32 3.09 -10.37
N GLU A 102 5.04 1.79 -10.36
CA GLU A 102 4.24 1.10 -11.36
C GLU A 102 2.89 0.62 -10.80
N ILE A 103 2.39 1.30 -9.75
CA ILE A 103 1.06 0.99 -9.19
C ILE A 103 -0.01 1.14 -10.28
N ASP A 104 -0.92 0.15 -10.33
CA ASP A 104 -2.05 0.21 -11.26
C ASP A 104 -3.13 1.15 -10.69
N PRO A 105 -3.55 2.18 -11.44
CA PRO A 105 -4.66 3.04 -11.05
C PRO A 105 -5.97 2.27 -10.79
N GLU A 106 -6.21 1.16 -11.50
CA GLU A 106 -7.40 0.33 -11.29
C GLU A 106 -7.41 -0.37 -9.94
N HIS A 107 -6.23 -0.65 -9.36
CA HIS A 107 -6.12 -1.16 -7.98
C HIS A 107 -6.60 -0.13 -6.95
N ILE A 108 -6.31 1.15 -7.17
CA ILE A 108 -6.80 2.24 -6.32
C ILE A 108 -8.33 2.34 -6.44
N ASP A 109 -8.85 2.30 -7.66
CA ASP A 109 -10.29 2.35 -7.91
C ASP A 109 -11.01 1.14 -7.30
N LEU A 110 -10.40 -0.06 -7.36
CA LEU A 110 -10.93 -1.29 -6.77
C LEU A 110 -11.03 -1.19 -5.24
N LEU A 111 -10.03 -0.62 -4.55
CA LEU A 111 -10.10 -0.42 -3.10
C LEU A 111 -11.28 0.45 -2.70
N VAL A 112 -11.47 1.56 -3.39
CA VAL A 112 -12.58 2.48 -3.15
C VAL A 112 -13.93 1.80 -3.42
N LYS A 113 -14.02 1.07 -4.55
CA LYS A 113 -15.21 0.28 -4.89
C LYS A 113 -15.50 -0.76 -3.80
N THR A 114 -14.50 -1.49 -3.35
CA THR A 114 -14.65 -2.51 -2.30
C THR A 114 -15.26 -1.95 -1.02
N LEU A 115 -14.82 -0.75 -0.55
CA LEU A 115 -15.44 -0.11 0.62
C LEU A 115 -16.86 0.38 0.36
N ASN A 116 -17.17 0.82 -0.86
CA ASN A 116 -18.51 1.25 -1.21
C ASN A 116 -19.50 0.08 -1.26
N ASP A 117 -19.07 -1.06 -1.77
CA ASP A 117 -19.88 -2.27 -1.86
C ASP A 117 -20.11 -2.93 -0.47
N HIS A 118 -19.26 -2.61 0.53
CA HIS A 118 -19.32 -3.16 1.87
C HIS A 118 -19.45 -2.05 2.95
N PRO A 119 -20.64 -1.45 3.14
CA PRO A 119 -20.82 -0.30 4.04
C PRO A 119 -20.46 -0.55 5.50
N SER A 120 -20.50 -1.82 5.95
CA SER A 120 -20.17 -2.23 7.33
C SER A 120 -18.70 -2.56 7.55
N VAL A 121 -17.84 -2.32 6.54
CA VAL A 121 -16.40 -2.57 6.61
C VAL A 121 -15.66 -1.24 6.71
N GLU A 122 -14.66 -1.17 7.57
CA GLU A 122 -13.92 0.04 7.91
C GLU A 122 -12.71 0.28 7.01
N MET A 123 -12.14 -0.81 6.47
CA MET A 123 -10.89 -0.80 5.72
C MET A 123 -10.92 -1.82 4.59
N SER A 124 -10.33 -1.48 3.44
CA SER A 124 -10.06 -2.43 2.37
C SER A 124 -8.58 -2.51 2.03
N THR A 125 -8.17 -3.64 1.51
CA THR A 125 -6.82 -3.91 1.00
C THR A 125 -6.88 -4.87 -0.17
N LEU A 126 -5.72 -5.13 -0.77
CA LEU A 126 -5.60 -6.04 -1.92
C LEU A 126 -4.73 -7.24 -1.58
N ALA A 127 -4.95 -8.30 -2.32
CA ALA A 127 -4.06 -9.46 -2.33
C ALA A 127 -3.95 -10.03 -3.75
N THR A 128 -2.91 -10.81 -3.99
CA THR A 128 -2.70 -11.54 -5.24
C THR A 128 -2.30 -12.98 -4.94
N PRO A 129 -2.68 -13.97 -5.78
CA PRO A 129 -2.23 -15.33 -5.58
C PRO A 129 -0.70 -15.45 -5.63
N ILE A 130 -0.12 -16.19 -4.67
CA ILE A 130 1.30 -16.55 -4.69
C ILE A 130 1.47 -17.74 -5.64
N THR A 131 2.33 -17.58 -6.63
CA THR A 131 2.61 -18.62 -7.65
C THR A 131 4.03 -19.16 -7.58
N SER A 132 4.82 -18.72 -6.61
CA SER A 132 6.22 -19.09 -6.44
C SER A 132 6.51 -19.59 -5.03
N ARG A 133 7.17 -20.74 -4.93
CA ARG A 133 7.62 -21.30 -3.66
C ARG A 133 8.55 -20.35 -2.91
N ARG A 134 9.42 -19.66 -3.65
CA ARG A 134 10.32 -18.65 -3.07
C ARG A 134 9.56 -17.54 -2.36
N GLU A 135 8.48 -17.02 -2.96
CA GLU A 135 7.65 -15.99 -2.33
C GLU A 135 6.85 -16.52 -1.14
N LEU A 136 6.38 -17.76 -1.26
CA LEU A 136 5.64 -18.40 -0.18
C LEU A 136 6.48 -18.56 1.08
N ASP A 137 7.74 -18.96 0.94
CA ASP A 137 8.68 -19.17 2.04
C ASP A 137 9.35 -17.86 2.51
N ASP A 138 9.24 -16.77 1.76
CA ASP A 138 9.82 -15.47 2.11
C ASP A 138 8.97 -14.75 3.19
N HIS A 139 9.57 -14.50 4.36
CA HIS A 139 8.94 -13.79 5.46
C HIS A 139 8.75 -12.27 5.20
N SER A 140 9.36 -11.72 4.16
CA SER A 140 9.07 -10.35 3.70
C SER A 140 7.78 -10.27 2.90
N CYS A 141 7.35 -11.36 2.31
CA CYS A 141 6.08 -11.55 1.62
C CYS A 141 4.97 -11.85 2.65
N ASN A 142 4.15 -10.87 2.99
CA ASN A 142 3.07 -11.05 3.96
C ASN A 142 1.91 -11.84 3.35
N LYS A 143 1.45 -12.90 4.03
CA LYS A 143 0.30 -13.70 3.60
C LYS A 143 -0.97 -13.18 4.26
N VAL A 144 -2.09 -13.37 3.60
CA VAL A 144 -3.42 -13.13 4.15
C VAL A 144 -4.32 -14.33 3.92
N VAL A 145 -5.10 -14.69 4.93
CA VAL A 145 -6.17 -15.68 4.84
C VAL A 145 -7.50 -14.96 4.90
N CYS A 146 -8.39 -15.28 3.97
CA CYS A 146 -9.71 -14.67 3.86
C CYS A 146 -10.82 -15.70 4.13
N ALA A 147 -11.93 -15.22 4.63
CA ALA A 147 -13.20 -15.95 4.62
C ALA A 147 -13.79 -15.96 3.19
N ASP A 148 -14.83 -16.76 2.96
CA ASP A 148 -15.49 -16.88 1.66
C ASP A 148 -16.09 -15.56 1.15
N ASP A 149 -16.45 -14.66 2.07
CA ASP A 149 -16.95 -13.31 1.76
C ASP A 149 -15.82 -12.29 1.45
N GLY A 150 -14.56 -12.73 1.41
CA GLY A 150 -13.38 -11.91 1.17
C GLY A 150 -12.89 -11.12 2.37
N ARG A 151 -13.49 -11.31 3.55
CA ARG A 151 -13.04 -10.65 4.78
C ARG A 151 -11.75 -11.29 5.28
N ALA A 152 -10.74 -10.47 5.61
CA ALA A 152 -9.50 -10.95 6.19
C ALA A 152 -9.75 -11.64 7.55
N LEU A 153 -9.18 -12.83 7.70
CA LEU A 153 -9.16 -13.57 8.96
C LEU A 153 -7.87 -13.33 9.72
N TYR A 154 -6.73 -13.33 9.02
CA TYR A 154 -5.43 -13.07 9.61
C TYR A 154 -4.39 -12.71 8.56
N PHE A 155 -3.37 -11.95 8.98
CA PHE A 155 -2.17 -11.65 8.20
C PHE A 155 -0.94 -12.18 8.92
N SER A 156 0.00 -12.79 8.19
CA SER A 156 1.22 -13.29 8.80
C SER A 156 2.41 -13.27 7.83
N ARG A 157 3.61 -13.17 8.41
CA ARG A 157 4.87 -13.44 7.70
C ARG A 157 5.11 -14.92 7.50
N ALA A 158 4.50 -15.78 8.34
CA ALA A 158 4.53 -17.23 8.17
C ALA A 158 3.73 -17.68 6.95
N THR A 159 3.96 -18.88 6.48
CA THR A 159 3.13 -19.51 5.44
C THR A 159 1.79 -19.90 6.02
N ILE A 160 0.74 -19.20 5.66
CA ILE A 160 -0.66 -19.45 6.02
C ILE A 160 -1.55 -19.37 4.77
N PRO A 161 -2.61 -20.23 4.67
CA PRO A 161 -2.91 -21.37 5.54
C PRO A 161 -1.90 -22.52 5.37
N PHE A 162 -1.79 -23.40 6.37
CA PHE A 162 -1.04 -24.65 6.19
C PHE A 162 -1.90 -25.63 5.40
N VAL A 163 -1.42 -26.05 4.26
CA VAL A 163 -2.09 -27.07 3.42
C VAL A 163 -1.52 -28.44 3.77
N ARG A 164 -2.35 -29.31 4.34
CA ARG A 164 -1.94 -30.56 4.94
C ARG A 164 -1.70 -31.68 3.91
N ASP A 165 -2.66 -31.90 3.02
CA ASP A 165 -2.74 -33.14 2.24
C ASP A 165 -2.63 -32.86 0.73
N ALA A 166 -1.68 -32.00 0.29
CA ALA A 166 -1.48 -31.68 -1.10
C ALA A 166 -0.01 -31.39 -1.44
N VAL A 167 0.32 -31.53 -2.72
CA VAL A 167 1.61 -31.14 -3.28
C VAL A 167 1.58 -29.63 -3.53
N TRP A 168 2.34 -28.88 -2.74
CA TRP A 168 2.30 -27.42 -2.76
C TRP A 168 2.72 -26.82 -4.10
N ASP A 169 3.71 -27.42 -4.79
CA ASP A 169 4.19 -26.92 -6.08
C ASP A 169 3.14 -27.02 -7.18
N GLU A 170 2.26 -28.03 -7.14
CA GLU A 170 1.14 -28.16 -8.05
C GLU A 170 0.08 -27.09 -7.78
N LEU A 171 -0.24 -26.85 -6.51
CA LEU A 171 -1.19 -25.82 -6.12
C LEU A 171 -0.73 -24.42 -6.51
N LEU A 172 0.56 -24.10 -6.35
CA LEU A 172 1.12 -22.82 -6.73
C LEU A 172 0.95 -22.50 -8.23
N GLN A 173 0.88 -23.52 -9.07
CA GLN A 173 0.77 -23.35 -10.52
C GLN A 173 -0.68 -23.41 -11.05
N THR A 174 -1.60 -24.02 -10.30
CA THR A 174 -2.96 -24.26 -10.78
C THR A 174 -4.01 -23.38 -10.08
N ASN A 175 -4.08 -23.49 -8.77
CA ASN A 175 -5.07 -22.78 -7.94
C ASN A 175 -4.48 -22.53 -6.55
N SER A 176 -3.60 -21.54 -6.45
CA SER A 176 -2.90 -21.23 -5.21
C SER A 176 -3.88 -20.80 -4.10
N PRO A 177 -3.90 -21.49 -2.96
CA PRO A 177 -4.66 -21.08 -1.79
C PRO A 177 -3.97 -19.96 -1.00
N TRP A 178 -2.73 -19.62 -1.36
CA TRP A 178 -1.94 -18.62 -0.67
C TRP A 178 -2.06 -17.27 -1.35
N LEU A 179 -2.42 -16.27 -0.58
CA LEU A 179 -2.56 -14.88 -1.03
C LEU A 179 -1.44 -14.02 -0.44
N LEU A 180 -0.70 -13.34 -1.32
CA LEU A 180 0.21 -12.27 -0.96
C LEU A 180 -0.59 -11.00 -0.71
N HIS A 181 -0.48 -10.45 0.50
CA HIS A 181 -1.06 -9.16 0.83
C HIS A 181 -0.28 -8.02 0.17
N LEU A 182 -0.99 -7.08 -0.45
CA LEU A 182 -0.44 -5.86 -1.02
C LEU A 182 -0.64 -4.70 -0.06
N GLY A 183 0.42 -3.94 0.22
CA GLY A 183 0.44 -2.87 1.22
C GLY A 183 -0.32 -1.59 0.83
N LEU A 184 -1.39 -1.72 0.07
CA LEU A 184 -2.25 -0.63 -0.38
C LEU A 184 -3.59 -0.69 0.36
N TYR A 185 -4.03 0.44 0.92
CA TYR A 185 -5.20 0.46 1.79
C TYR A 185 -6.14 1.63 1.49
N ALA A 186 -7.43 1.36 1.57
CA ALA A 186 -8.41 2.44 1.72
C ALA A 186 -9.11 2.34 3.09
N TYR A 187 -9.42 3.49 3.65
CA TYR A 187 -10.02 3.64 4.97
C TYR A 187 -11.25 4.54 4.90
N ARG A 188 -12.26 4.23 5.74
CA ARG A 188 -13.20 5.25 6.17
C ARG A 188 -12.47 6.25 7.06
N VAL A 189 -12.70 7.53 6.83
CA VAL A 189 -11.94 8.59 7.50
C VAL A 189 -12.08 8.53 9.02
N ASP A 190 -13.31 8.35 9.52
CA ASP A 190 -13.54 8.29 10.97
C ASP A 190 -12.76 7.13 11.60
N PHE A 191 -12.74 5.96 10.93
CA PHE A 191 -11.98 4.81 11.38
C PHE A 191 -10.47 5.05 11.35
N LEU A 192 -9.93 5.66 10.28
CA LEU A 192 -8.51 6.02 10.22
C LEU A 192 -8.11 6.92 11.40
N LEU A 193 -8.94 7.91 11.71
CA LEU A 193 -8.69 8.83 12.82
C LEU A 193 -8.82 8.16 14.18
N GLU A 194 -9.60 7.10 14.30
CA GLU A 194 -9.74 6.29 15.51
C GLU A 194 -8.54 5.37 15.72
N ILE A 195 -8.20 4.56 14.72
CA ILE A 195 -7.13 3.55 14.83
C ILE A 195 -5.75 4.17 15.09
N THR A 196 -5.50 5.37 14.56
CA THR A 196 -4.24 6.09 14.79
C THR A 196 -4.12 6.72 16.17
N LYS A 197 -5.16 6.69 17.02
CA LYS A 197 -5.08 7.05 18.44
C LYS A 197 -4.68 5.88 19.32
N LEU A 198 -4.81 4.64 18.81
CA LEU A 198 -4.52 3.44 19.58
C LEU A 198 -3.02 3.12 19.54
N PRO A 199 -2.45 2.63 20.63
CA PRO A 199 -1.08 2.14 20.64
C PRO A 199 -0.98 0.87 19.76
N PRO A 200 0.23 0.56 19.25
CA PRO A 200 0.47 -0.69 18.54
C PRO A 200 0.04 -1.90 19.35
N SER A 201 -0.73 -2.79 18.72
CA SER A 201 -1.31 -3.97 19.35
C SER A 201 -0.26 -5.07 19.60
N LYS A 202 -0.65 -6.16 20.27
CA LYS A 202 0.27 -7.26 20.57
C LYS A 202 0.73 -7.98 19.31
N LEU A 203 -0.19 -8.37 18.44
CA LEU A 203 0.12 -9.09 17.21
C LEU A 203 0.87 -8.19 16.23
N GLU A 204 0.49 -6.92 16.12
CA GLU A 204 1.21 -5.93 15.32
C GLU A 204 2.68 -5.83 15.74
N LYS A 205 2.98 -5.79 17.04
CA LYS A 205 4.37 -5.74 17.55
C LYS A 205 5.17 -7.00 17.23
N LEU A 206 4.52 -8.16 17.24
CA LEU A 206 5.15 -9.45 16.95
C LEU A 206 5.45 -9.61 15.46
N GLU A 207 4.46 -9.40 14.61
CA GLU A 207 4.55 -9.59 13.16
C GLU A 207 5.09 -8.36 12.42
N LYS A 208 5.12 -7.16 13.06
CA LYS A 208 5.40 -5.87 12.42
C LYS A 208 4.47 -5.60 11.24
N LEU A 209 3.18 -5.86 11.45
CA LEU A 209 2.08 -5.69 10.49
C LEU A 209 0.99 -4.80 11.10
N GLU A 210 0.90 -3.55 10.67
CA GLU A 210 -0.02 -2.53 11.23
C GLU A 210 -1.49 -2.96 11.14
N GLN A 211 -1.88 -3.66 10.08
CA GLN A 211 -3.24 -4.13 9.86
C GLN A 211 -3.73 -5.15 10.91
N LEU A 212 -2.84 -5.78 11.65
CA LEU A 212 -3.23 -6.66 12.76
C LEU A 212 -3.88 -5.89 13.90
N ARG A 213 -3.55 -4.61 14.10
CA ARG A 213 -4.23 -3.74 15.08
C ARG A 213 -5.72 -3.62 14.76
N VAL A 214 -6.05 -3.53 13.46
CA VAL A 214 -7.44 -3.47 12.99
C VAL A 214 -8.20 -4.73 13.39
N LEU A 215 -7.61 -5.92 13.14
CA LEU A 215 -8.24 -7.18 13.47
C LEU A 215 -8.37 -7.39 15.01
N GLU A 216 -7.34 -7.01 15.77
CA GLU A 216 -7.35 -7.16 17.24
C GLU A 216 -8.41 -6.27 17.92
N MET A 217 -8.76 -5.11 17.31
CA MET A 217 -9.86 -4.29 17.83
C MET A 217 -11.26 -4.75 17.38
N GLY A 218 -11.34 -5.83 16.60
CA GLY A 218 -12.59 -6.40 16.10
C GLY A 218 -13.16 -5.71 14.86
N ALA A 219 -12.44 -4.78 14.25
CA ALA A 219 -12.83 -4.13 13.00
C ALA A 219 -12.56 -5.04 11.80
N ARG A 220 -13.23 -4.75 10.67
CA ARG A 220 -13.22 -5.60 9.49
C ARG A 220 -12.34 -5.03 8.40
N ILE A 221 -11.57 -5.91 7.74
CA ILE A 221 -10.80 -5.60 6.54
C ILE A 221 -11.35 -6.44 5.40
N GLN A 222 -11.80 -5.79 4.33
CA GLN A 222 -12.18 -6.47 3.10
C GLN A 222 -10.99 -6.57 2.16
N VAL A 223 -10.73 -7.76 1.65
CA VAL A 223 -9.65 -8.04 0.71
C VAL A 223 -10.24 -8.24 -0.67
N ALA A 224 -9.78 -7.46 -1.64
CA ALA A 224 -10.05 -7.75 -3.05
C ALA A 224 -8.83 -8.43 -3.67
N VAL A 225 -9.07 -9.47 -4.47
CA VAL A 225 -8.00 -10.23 -5.12
C VAL A 225 -7.78 -9.70 -6.53
N VAL A 226 -6.52 -9.45 -6.87
CA VAL A 226 -6.06 -9.00 -8.18
C VAL A 226 -5.08 -10.00 -8.79
N GLU A 227 -5.04 -10.08 -10.11
CA GLU A 227 -4.16 -11.02 -10.82
C GLU A 227 -2.71 -10.54 -10.87
N GLN A 228 -2.51 -9.23 -10.97
CA GLN A 228 -1.20 -8.62 -11.10
C GLN A 228 -0.93 -7.66 -9.94
N ARG A 229 0.33 -7.47 -9.63
CA ARG A 229 0.77 -6.51 -8.61
C ARG A 229 1.85 -5.58 -9.13
N SER A 230 1.93 -4.39 -8.57
CA SER A 230 3.10 -3.54 -8.65
C SER A 230 4.26 -4.12 -7.84
N VAL A 231 5.46 -3.75 -8.22
CA VAL A 231 6.69 -4.13 -7.49
C VAL A 231 7.20 -2.90 -6.75
N GLY A 232 7.25 -3.01 -5.44
CA GLY A 232 7.86 -1.99 -4.59
C GLY A 232 9.38 -1.89 -4.82
N ILE A 233 9.91 -0.69 -4.76
CA ILE A 233 11.34 -0.41 -4.88
C ILE A 233 11.93 -0.24 -3.48
N ASP A 234 12.64 -1.24 -3.01
CA ASP A 234 13.19 -1.25 -1.65
C ASP A 234 14.72 -1.35 -1.59
N THR A 235 15.33 -1.93 -2.63
CA THR A 235 16.76 -2.17 -2.70
C THR A 235 17.39 -1.48 -3.93
N PRO A 236 18.72 -1.29 -3.96
CA PRO A 236 19.41 -0.81 -5.17
C PRO A 236 19.13 -1.68 -6.39
N GLU A 237 19.00 -3.00 -6.21
CA GLU A 237 18.72 -3.96 -7.27
C GLU A 237 17.31 -3.79 -7.84
N ASP A 238 16.31 -3.52 -6.96
CA ASP A 238 14.95 -3.20 -7.41
C ASP A 238 14.94 -1.93 -8.25
N TYR A 239 15.66 -0.90 -7.79
CA TYR A 239 15.76 0.36 -8.50
C TYR A 239 16.45 0.21 -9.84
N ALA A 240 17.56 -0.54 -9.92
CA ALA A 240 18.24 -0.80 -11.18
C ALA A 240 17.34 -1.51 -12.20
N ARG A 241 16.58 -2.52 -11.75
CA ARG A 241 15.59 -3.21 -12.60
C ARG A 241 14.48 -2.27 -13.07
N PHE A 242 14.01 -1.37 -12.21
CA PHE A 242 13.03 -0.36 -12.58
C PHE A 242 13.59 0.60 -13.65
N VAL A 243 14.79 1.12 -13.47
CA VAL A 243 15.47 2.01 -14.45
C VAL A 243 15.60 1.33 -15.80
N GLU A 244 16.00 0.06 -15.83
CA GLU A 244 16.11 -0.70 -17.08
C GLU A 244 14.75 -0.84 -17.78
N ARG A 245 13.68 -1.17 -17.05
CA ARG A 245 12.31 -1.23 -17.62
C ARG A 245 11.89 0.11 -18.22
N MET A 246 12.14 1.21 -17.51
CA MET A 246 11.77 2.55 -18.00
C MET A 246 12.55 2.94 -19.26
N ARG A 247 13.84 2.63 -19.34
CA ARG A 247 14.65 2.88 -20.55
C ARG A 247 14.14 2.11 -21.77
N ARG A 248 13.77 0.86 -21.59
CA ARG A 248 13.16 0.04 -22.66
C ARG A 248 11.83 0.62 -23.16
N ARG A 249 10.98 1.13 -22.25
CA ARG A 249 9.69 1.77 -22.62
C ARG A 249 9.85 3.07 -23.41
N VAL A 250 10.93 3.79 -23.20
CA VAL A 250 11.22 5.05 -23.96
C VAL A 250 11.82 4.75 -25.33
N ALA A 251 12.50 3.60 -25.49
CA ALA A 251 13.11 3.17 -26.74
C ALA A 251 12.17 2.43 -27.70
N ALA A 252 10.97 2.04 -27.23
CA ALA A 252 9.93 1.38 -28.03
C ALA A 252 8.88 2.36 -28.53
#